data_255933f6932cffe5ad2f2f9a154e352c
#
_entry.id   255933f6932cffe5ad2f2f9a154e352c
#
_cell.length_a   1.000
_cell.length_b   1.000
_cell.length_c   1.000
_cell.angle_alpha   90.00
_cell.angle_beta   90.00
_cell.angle_gamma   90.00
#
_symmetry.space_group_name_H-M   'P 1'
#
loop_
_entity.id
_entity.type
_entity.pdbx_description
1 polymer ?
#
loop_
_entity_poly.entity_id
_entity_poly.type
_entity_poly.pdbx_seq_one_letter_code
_entity_poly.pdbx_strand_id
1 'polypeptide(L)'
;MSASAGNDARTKAAKQQQGAGAAERPATKGSATKPVEKRAPSRIHATWDGEQRFDAGRPGGKTLRLDGTGKTGQSPVDVLLSALAGCTGIDILEILAKRRTPVERLEIEVVGDRADVVPRRIIAIQLIYRIDGAGIERDQAERAIDLAVNKYCSVRESLATDIVISWSMTLNGEPYTPGGA
;
A
#
# COMPACT_ATOMS: atom_id res chain seq x y z
N MET A 1 -50.85 -16.73 -45.36
CA MET A 1 -51.47 -17.95 -44.86
C MET A 1 -51.08 -18.10 -43.43
N SER A 2 -51.95 -17.70 -42.60
CA SER A 2 -52.73 -18.44 -41.59
C SER A 2 -51.89 -18.73 -40.34
N ALA A 3 -52.17 -18.06 -39.39
CA ALA A 3 -53.16 -18.10 -38.29
C ALA A 3 -52.53 -18.84 -37.11
N SER A 4 -52.53 -18.31 -35.95
CA SER A 4 -53.57 -17.94 -35.01
C SER A 4 -53.47 -18.75 -33.73
N ALA A 5 -53.70 -18.03 -32.69
CA ALA A 5 -54.32 -18.40 -31.42
C ALA A 5 -53.40 -19.10 -30.40
N GLY A 6 -53.28 -18.68 -29.19
CA GLY A 6 -54.23 -18.01 -28.32
C GLY A 6 -54.39 -18.79 -27.03
N ASN A 7 -54.53 -18.09 -26.00
CA ASN A 7 -55.20 -18.42 -24.73
C ASN A 7 -54.26 -18.68 -23.53
N ASP A 8 -54.18 -17.76 -22.64
CA ASP A 8 -55.10 -17.21 -21.61
C ASP A 8 -55.50 -18.18 -20.49
N ALA A 9 -55.41 -17.63 -19.32
CA ALA A 9 -56.05 -18.00 -18.07
C ALA A 9 -55.28 -19.01 -17.18
N ARG A 10 -54.97 -18.76 -15.93
CA ARG A 10 -55.80 -18.22 -14.85
C ARG A 10 -55.02 -18.06 -13.57
N THR A 11 -55.10 -16.87 -13.05
CA THR A 11 -55.19 -16.50 -11.64
C THR A 11 -55.65 -17.61 -10.69
N LYS A 12 -54.95 -17.74 -9.56
CA LYS A 12 -55.50 -17.88 -8.19
C LYS A 12 -54.35 -18.03 -7.22
N ALA A 13 -54.08 -17.06 -6.42
CA ALA A 13 -54.62 -16.77 -5.11
C ALA A 13 -53.90 -17.53 -3.98
N ALA A 14 -53.14 -16.74 -3.26
CA ALA A 14 -53.22 -16.50 -1.83
C ALA A 14 -52.94 -17.64 -0.86
N LYS A 15 -51.96 -17.45 -0.01
CA LYS A 15 -52.19 -17.14 1.43
C LYS A 15 -50.87 -17.25 2.20
N GLN A 16 -50.56 -16.13 2.80
CA GLN A 16 -50.07 -15.97 4.20
C GLN A 16 -49.46 -17.21 4.86
N GLN A 17 -48.18 -17.07 5.22
CA GLN A 17 -47.77 -17.43 6.59
C GLN A 17 -46.75 -16.37 7.09
N GLN A 18 -47.24 -15.66 8.09
CA GLN A 18 -46.48 -14.79 9.00
C GLN A 18 -45.69 -15.67 9.98
N GLY A 19 -44.50 -15.17 10.36
CA GLY A 19 -44.00 -15.44 11.69
C GLY A 19 -42.79 -16.36 11.74
N ALA A 20 -41.61 -15.77 11.88
CA ALA A 20 -40.63 -16.25 12.86
C ALA A 20 -39.52 -15.20 13.01
N GLY A 21 -39.55 -14.51 14.10
CA GLY A 21 -38.43 -14.11 14.96
C GLY A 21 -37.19 -13.51 14.30
N ALA A 22 -37.14 -12.17 14.18
CA ALA A 22 -35.88 -11.47 14.10
C ALA A 22 -35.16 -11.66 15.44
N ALA A 23 -34.15 -12.54 15.46
CA ALA A 23 -33.21 -12.62 16.57
C ALA A 23 -32.37 -11.33 16.58
N GLU A 24 -32.61 -10.47 17.55
CA GLU A 24 -31.77 -9.32 17.88
C GLU A 24 -30.34 -9.79 18.15
N ARG A 25 -29.41 -9.43 17.26
CA ARG A 25 -27.98 -9.57 17.52
C ARG A 25 -27.61 -8.67 18.70
N PRO A 26 -26.94 -9.19 19.74
CA PRO A 26 -26.51 -8.34 20.85
C PRO A 26 -25.59 -7.24 20.33
N ALA A 27 -25.89 -5.99 20.70
CA ALA A 27 -25.07 -4.84 20.42
C ALA A 27 -23.66 -5.07 20.99
N THR A 28 -22.69 -5.19 20.10
CA THR A 28 -21.27 -5.19 20.47
C THR A 28 -20.98 -3.86 21.14
N LYS A 29 -20.59 -3.90 22.41
CA LYS A 29 -20.13 -2.76 23.19
C LYS A 29 -19.07 -2.02 22.36
N GLY A 30 -19.38 -0.79 21.96
CA GLY A 30 -18.47 0.09 21.24
C GLY A 30 -17.17 0.24 22.04
N SER A 31 -16.08 -0.25 21.47
CA SER A 31 -14.75 0.09 21.93
C SER A 31 -14.62 1.60 21.76
N ALA A 32 -14.53 2.32 22.88
CA ALA A 32 -14.26 3.75 22.89
C ALA A 32 -12.89 3.98 22.22
N THR A 33 -12.90 4.37 20.97
CA THR A 33 -11.70 4.83 20.25
C THR A 33 -11.19 6.07 20.99
N LYS A 34 -9.99 5.96 21.56
CA LYS A 34 -9.30 7.12 22.12
C LYS A 34 -9.26 8.22 21.06
N PRO A 35 -9.50 9.50 21.42
CA PRO A 35 -9.40 10.60 20.46
C PRO A 35 -8.02 10.55 19.79
N VAL A 36 -8.01 10.53 18.45
CA VAL A 36 -6.75 10.61 17.70
C VAL A 36 -6.21 12.00 17.93
N GLU A 37 -5.12 12.09 18.70
CA GLU A 37 -4.42 13.35 18.93
C GLU A 37 -4.00 13.93 17.59
N LYS A 38 -4.44 15.15 17.28
CA LYS A 38 -4.15 15.82 16.02
C LYS A 38 -2.65 16.14 15.95
N ARG A 39 -1.91 15.38 15.17
CA ARG A 39 -0.48 15.63 14.97
C ARG A 39 -0.27 16.97 14.27
N ALA A 40 0.78 17.69 14.67
CA ALA A 40 1.20 18.90 13.97
C ALA A 40 1.55 18.58 12.51
N PRO A 41 1.28 19.51 11.56
CA PRO A 41 1.62 19.29 10.16
C PRO A 41 3.13 19.13 9.98
N SER A 42 3.53 18.20 9.11
CA SER A 42 4.92 18.06 8.69
C SER A 42 5.34 19.27 7.87
N ARG A 43 6.54 19.77 8.11
CA ARG A 43 7.10 20.91 7.37
C ARG A 43 8.43 20.51 6.75
N ILE A 44 8.59 20.84 5.47
CA ILE A 44 9.84 20.69 4.73
C ILE A 44 10.21 22.06 4.21
N HIS A 45 11.49 22.42 4.35
CA HIS A 45 12.09 23.59 3.74
C HIS A 45 13.01 23.11 2.63
N ALA A 46 12.86 23.66 1.42
CA ALA A 46 13.69 23.35 0.28
C ALA A 46 14.40 24.64 -0.17
N THR A 47 15.73 24.60 -0.22
CA THR A 47 16.57 25.72 -0.65
C THR A 47 17.19 25.39 -2.01
N TRP A 48 17.02 26.27 -2.97
CA TRP A 48 17.66 26.14 -4.28
C TRP A 48 19.18 26.36 -4.17
N ASP A 49 19.95 25.48 -4.81
CA ASP A 49 21.43 25.48 -4.82
C ASP A 49 21.99 25.47 -6.26
N GLY A 50 21.42 26.32 -7.10
CA GLY A 50 21.82 26.48 -8.48
C GLY A 50 21.32 25.39 -9.43
N GLU A 51 21.24 25.67 -10.71
CA GLU A 51 20.74 24.76 -11.75
C GLU A 51 19.40 24.11 -11.37
N GLN A 52 19.32 22.77 -11.40
CA GLN A 52 18.14 21.99 -11.02
C GLN A 52 18.31 21.32 -9.65
N ARG A 53 19.09 21.94 -8.75
CA ARG A 53 19.42 21.38 -7.45
C ARG A 53 18.69 22.05 -6.30
N PHE A 54 18.22 21.27 -5.35
CA PHE A 54 17.62 21.72 -4.09
C PHE A 54 18.15 20.89 -2.93
N ASP A 55 18.35 21.54 -1.79
CA ASP A 55 18.56 20.88 -0.52
C ASP A 55 17.29 20.97 0.31
N ALA A 56 16.65 19.84 0.57
CA ALA A 56 15.35 19.78 1.23
C ALA A 56 15.41 18.96 2.53
N GLY A 57 14.76 19.46 3.59
CA GLY A 57 14.70 18.77 4.86
C GLY A 57 13.76 19.45 5.85
N ARG A 58 13.67 18.90 7.05
CA ARG A 58 12.95 19.56 8.15
C ARG A 58 13.72 20.81 8.58
N PRO A 59 13.04 21.89 8.99
CA PRO A 59 13.72 23.07 9.55
C PRO A 59 14.70 22.67 10.67
N GLY A 60 15.98 23.07 10.52
CA GLY A 60 17.05 22.73 11.48
C GLY A 60 17.54 21.27 11.45
N GLY A 61 17.01 20.43 10.54
CA GLY A 61 17.42 19.02 10.37
C GLY A 61 18.44 18.83 9.25
N LYS A 62 18.81 17.55 9.03
CA LYS A 62 19.60 17.16 7.86
C LYS A 62 18.78 17.32 6.58
N THR A 63 19.46 17.68 5.50
CA THR A 63 18.88 17.84 4.17
C THR A 63 19.21 16.65 3.27
N LEU A 64 18.34 16.40 2.31
CA LEU A 64 18.53 15.51 1.18
C LEU A 64 18.74 16.37 -0.07
N ARG A 65 19.74 16.04 -0.88
CA ARG A 65 19.99 16.65 -2.17
C ARG A 65 19.01 16.11 -3.21
N LEU A 66 18.22 17.01 -3.80
CA LEU A 66 17.39 16.77 -4.98
C LEU A 66 18.13 17.32 -6.19
N ASP A 67 18.21 16.56 -7.27
CA ASP A 67 18.85 16.99 -8.51
C ASP A 67 18.05 16.49 -9.72
N GLY A 68 17.45 17.42 -10.47
CA GLY A 68 16.68 17.12 -11.67
C GLY A 68 17.50 16.41 -12.76
N THR A 69 18.84 16.53 -12.71
CA THR A 69 19.75 15.83 -13.66
C THR A 69 20.23 14.46 -13.14
N GLY A 70 19.99 14.16 -11.87
CA GLY A 70 20.42 12.91 -11.23
C GLY A 70 21.93 12.77 -11.01
N LYS A 71 22.72 13.83 -11.20
CA LYS A 71 24.20 13.76 -11.11
C LYS A 71 24.74 13.87 -9.70
N THR A 72 24.11 14.68 -8.86
CA THR A 72 24.61 15.00 -7.51
C THR A 72 23.65 14.55 -6.41
N GLY A 73 22.47 14.09 -6.78
CA GLY A 73 21.42 13.63 -5.88
C GLY A 73 20.34 12.89 -6.66
N GLN A 74 19.34 12.39 -5.94
CA GLN A 74 18.20 11.73 -6.56
C GLN A 74 17.29 12.72 -7.26
N SER A 75 16.66 12.32 -8.37
CA SER A 75 15.58 13.14 -8.94
C SER A 75 14.38 13.20 -7.97
N PRO A 76 13.50 14.20 -8.05
CA PRO A 76 12.31 14.28 -7.20
C PRO A 76 11.43 13.03 -7.26
N VAL A 77 11.33 12.37 -8.42
CA VAL A 77 10.57 11.13 -8.57
C VAL A 77 11.27 9.95 -7.91
N ASP A 78 12.60 9.88 -7.98
CA ASP A 78 13.37 8.84 -7.30
C ASP A 78 13.26 8.98 -5.77
N VAL A 79 13.20 10.21 -5.27
CA VAL A 79 12.95 10.46 -3.84
C VAL A 79 11.56 9.97 -3.41
N LEU A 80 10.55 10.12 -4.24
CA LEU A 80 9.22 9.57 -3.95
C LEU A 80 9.26 8.03 -3.83
N LEU A 81 9.96 7.36 -4.74
CA LEU A 81 10.16 5.90 -4.69
C LEU A 81 11.01 5.49 -3.48
N SER A 82 12.04 6.26 -3.15
CA SER A 82 12.87 6.04 -1.95
C SER A 82 12.05 6.21 -0.66
N ALA A 83 11.14 7.18 -0.62
CA ALA A 83 10.24 7.37 0.51
C ALA A 83 9.29 6.17 0.69
N LEU A 84 8.81 5.59 -0.41
CA LEU A 84 7.98 4.38 -0.38
C LEU A 84 8.78 3.19 0.15
N ALA A 85 10.03 2.98 -0.33
CA ALA A 85 10.92 1.94 0.17
C ALA A 85 11.16 2.08 1.69
N GLY A 86 11.54 3.29 2.13
CA GLY A 86 11.81 3.54 3.54
C GLY A 86 10.57 3.35 4.43
N CYS A 87 9.40 3.81 3.98
CA CYS A 87 8.15 3.67 4.72
C CYS A 87 7.79 2.19 4.91
N THR A 88 7.75 1.41 3.83
CA THR A 88 7.43 -0.02 3.90
C THR A 88 8.49 -0.81 4.65
N GLY A 89 9.77 -0.48 4.46
CA GLY A 89 10.89 -1.14 5.14
C GLY A 89 10.83 -0.97 6.66
N ILE A 90 10.55 0.23 7.16
CA ILE A 90 10.40 0.49 8.60
C ILE A 90 9.27 -0.38 9.18
N ASP A 91 8.12 -0.44 8.51
CA ASP A 91 6.99 -1.24 8.98
C ASP A 91 7.31 -2.74 9.00
N ILE A 92 8.00 -3.27 7.96
CA ILE A 92 8.44 -4.67 7.91
C ILE A 92 9.35 -5.00 9.09
N LEU A 93 10.38 -4.15 9.34
CA LEU A 93 11.31 -4.33 10.45
C LEU A 93 10.59 -4.35 11.80
N GLU A 94 9.65 -3.43 12.02
CA GLU A 94 8.86 -3.39 13.25
C GLU A 94 7.96 -4.61 13.43
N ILE A 95 7.30 -5.07 12.35
CA ILE A 95 6.38 -6.21 12.42
C ILE A 95 7.15 -7.48 12.76
N LEU A 96 8.27 -7.74 12.09
CA LEU A 96 9.09 -8.93 12.32
C LEU A 96 9.78 -8.91 13.68
N ALA A 97 10.26 -7.73 14.13
CA ALA A 97 10.81 -7.59 15.47
C ALA A 97 9.78 -7.89 16.58
N LYS A 98 8.53 -7.46 16.42
CA LYS A 98 7.43 -7.77 17.36
C LYS A 98 7.11 -9.27 17.42
N ARG A 99 7.43 -10.02 16.36
CA ARG A 99 7.32 -11.49 16.30
C ARG A 99 8.54 -12.23 16.87
N ARG A 100 9.56 -11.51 17.33
CA ARG A 100 10.83 -12.06 17.82
C ARG A 100 11.65 -12.79 16.75
N THR A 101 11.45 -12.42 15.49
CA THR A 101 12.22 -12.86 14.33
C THR A 101 12.88 -11.63 13.71
N PRO A 102 13.96 -11.09 14.33
CA PRO A 102 14.59 -9.87 13.84
C PRO A 102 15.19 -10.10 12.45
N VAL A 103 15.08 -9.07 11.62
CA VAL A 103 15.71 -9.04 10.30
C VAL A 103 17.20 -8.73 10.49
N GLU A 104 18.06 -9.51 9.83
CA GLU A 104 19.51 -9.31 9.84
C GLU A 104 19.92 -8.41 8.64
N ARG A 105 19.23 -8.56 7.51
CA ARG A 105 19.43 -7.76 6.31
C ARG A 105 18.11 -7.51 5.60
N LEU A 106 17.90 -6.28 5.16
CA LEU A 106 16.77 -5.88 4.33
C LEU A 106 17.28 -4.99 3.20
N GLU A 107 17.06 -5.44 1.97
CA GLU A 107 17.23 -4.63 0.76
C GLU A 107 15.89 -4.46 0.08
N ILE A 108 15.64 -3.26 -0.44
CA ILE A 108 14.40 -2.94 -1.14
C ILE A 108 14.76 -2.23 -2.44
N GLU A 109 14.40 -2.85 -3.55
CA GLU A 109 14.46 -2.23 -4.86
C GLU A 109 13.06 -1.80 -5.26
N VAL A 110 12.92 -0.58 -5.76
CA VAL A 110 11.62 -0.03 -6.20
C VAL A 110 11.74 0.39 -7.65
N VAL A 111 10.95 -0.24 -8.49
CA VAL A 111 10.87 0.06 -9.93
C VAL A 111 9.55 0.80 -10.17
N GLY A 112 9.62 2.00 -10.74
CA GLY A 112 8.45 2.83 -11.04
C GLY A 112 8.32 3.07 -12.54
N ASP A 113 7.26 2.56 -13.15
CA ASP A 113 6.92 2.84 -14.54
C ASP A 113 6.24 4.20 -14.64
N ARG A 114 6.65 4.97 -15.64
CA ARG A 114 6.14 6.32 -15.88
C ARG A 114 5.34 6.39 -17.18
N ALA A 115 4.29 7.22 -17.18
CA ALA A 115 3.53 7.51 -18.40
C ALA A 115 4.41 8.14 -19.48
N ASP A 116 4.14 7.82 -20.74
CA ASP A 116 4.84 8.38 -21.89
C ASP A 116 4.43 9.82 -22.19
N VAL A 117 3.27 10.24 -21.69
CA VAL A 117 2.69 11.58 -21.89
C VAL A 117 2.95 12.49 -20.71
N VAL A 118 3.00 13.80 -20.94
CA VAL A 118 3.18 14.84 -19.91
C VAL A 118 1.84 15.08 -19.20
N PRO A 119 1.86 15.13 -17.84
CA PRO A 119 2.98 14.92 -16.94
C PRO A 119 3.35 13.43 -16.87
N ARG A 120 4.66 13.13 -16.95
CA ARG A 120 5.18 11.76 -16.88
C ARG A 120 5.09 11.22 -15.46
N ARG A 121 3.86 11.01 -14.96
CA ARG A 121 3.61 10.49 -13.61
C ARG A 121 3.91 9.01 -13.51
N ILE A 122 4.10 8.52 -12.31
CA ILE A 122 4.18 7.08 -12.05
C ILE A 122 2.79 6.46 -12.29
N ILE A 123 2.76 5.32 -13.00
CA ILE A 123 1.54 4.56 -13.30
C ILE A 123 1.57 3.14 -12.74
N ALA A 124 2.76 2.57 -12.51
CA ALA A 124 2.93 1.30 -11.84
C ALA A 124 4.18 1.32 -10.98
N ILE A 125 4.18 0.55 -9.89
CA ILE A 125 5.33 0.38 -8.99
C ILE A 125 5.48 -1.10 -8.67
N GLN A 126 6.70 -1.59 -8.78
CA GLN A 126 7.10 -2.90 -8.29
C GLN A 126 8.07 -2.74 -7.12
N LEU A 127 7.77 -3.39 -5.99
CA LEU A 127 8.62 -3.46 -4.80
C LEU A 127 9.28 -4.85 -4.75
N ILE A 128 10.59 -4.91 -4.70
CA ILE A 128 11.35 -6.16 -4.66
C ILE A 128 12.11 -6.19 -3.34
N TYR A 129 11.72 -7.09 -2.45
CA TYR A 129 12.30 -7.20 -1.10
C TYR A 129 13.28 -8.36 -1.06
N ARG A 130 14.46 -8.14 -0.47
CA ARG A 130 15.42 -9.20 -0.10
C ARG A 130 15.57 -9.14 1.41
N ILE A 131 15.14 -10.20 2.08
CA ILE A 131 15.06 -10.29 3.55
C ILE A 131 15.89 -11.49 3.99
N ASP A 132 16.85 -11.24 4.87
CA ASP A 132 17.59 -12.31 5.54
C ASP A 132 17.39 -12.18 7.06
N GLY A 133 17.22 -13.31 7.73
CA GLY A 133 17.08 -13.39 9.17
C GLY A 133 16.73 -14.79 9.64
N ALA A 134 17.37 -15.22 10.71
CA ALA A 134 17.15 -16.53 11.28
C ALA A 134 15.72 -16.66 11.87
N GLY A 135 15.05 -17.76 11.55
CA GLY A 135 13.72 -18.08 12.09
C GLY A 135 12.58 -17.25 11.49
N ILE A 136 12.82 -16.48 10.44
CA ILE A 136 11.75 -15.80 9.69
C ILE A 136 11.13 -16.84 8.76
N GLU A 137 9.86 -17.14 8.98
CA GLU A 137 9.10 -18.02 8.10
C GLU A 137 8.47 -17.25 6.94
N ARG A 138 8.22 -17.95 5.82
CA ARG A 138 7.70 -17.34 4.58
C ARG A 138 6.37 -16.60 4.81
N ASP A 139 5.41 -17.24 5.45
CA ASP A 139 4.10 -16.65 5.71
C ASP A 139 4.17 -15.43 6.63
N GLN A 140 5.15 -15.38 7.53
CA GLN A 140 5.39 -14.23 8.40
C GLN A 140 5.97 -13.05 7.62
N ALA A 141 6.93 -13.31 6.72
CA ALA A 141 7.52 -12.30 5.86
C ALA A 141 6.47 -11.76 4.86
N GLU A 142 5.72 -12.65 4.20
CA GLU A 142 4.63 -12.30 3.31
C GLU A 142 3.60 -11.39 4.00
N ARG A 143 3.12 -11.81 5.18
CA ARG A 143 2.18 -11.02 5.95
C ARG A 143 2.76 -9.68 6.41
N ALA A 144 4.05 -9.61 6.74
CA ALA A 144 4.69 -8.37 7.11
C ALA A 144 4.73 -7.38 5.95
N ILE A 145 5.10 -7.85 4.75
CA ILE A 145 5.11 -7.04 3.54
C ILE A 145 3.69 -6.59 3.17
N ASP A 146 2.72 -7.51 3.17
CA ASP A 146 1.33 -7.18 2.85
C ASP A 146 0.78 -6.09 3.77
N LEU A 147 0.99 -6.23 5.08
CA LEU A 147 0.59 -5.22 6.06
C LEU A 147 1.32 -3.88 5.87
N ALA A 148 2.61 -3.92 5.60
CA ALA A 148 3.40 -2.72 5.35
C ALA A 148 2.89 -1.98 4.11
N VAL A 149 2.71 -2.69 2.99
CA VAL A 149 2.29 -2.08 1.72
C VAL A 149 0.82 -1.65 1.74
N ASN A 150 -0.09 -2.51 2.22
CA ASN A 150 -1.53 -2.33 2.03
C ASN A 150 -2.27 -1.72 3.23
N LYS A 151 -1.60 -1.56 4.38
CA LYS A 151 -2.27 -1.09 5.60
C LYS A 151 -1.58 0.05 6.33
N TYR A 152 -0.24 0.02 6.44
CA TYR A 152 0.46 0.94 7.35
C TYR A 152 1.22 2.04 6.63
N CYS A 153 1.68 1.82 5.40
CA CYS A 153 2.49 2.80 4.68
C CYS A 153 1.70 4.06 4.29
N SER A 154 1.91 5.14 5.03
CA SER A 154 1.30 6.43 4.74
C SER A 154 1.79 7.05 3.43
N VAL A 155 3.00 6.73 2.97
CA VAL A 155 3.49 7.16 1.66
C VAL A 155 2.69 6.51 0.55
N ARG A 156 2.46 5.19 0.63
CA ARG A 156 1.62 4.48 -0.33
C ARG A 156 0.20 5.04 -0.37
N GLU A 157 -0.39 5.30 0.79
CA GLU A 157 -1.75 5.85 0.90
C GLU A 157 -1.86 7.29 0.36
N SER A 158 -0.73 8.00 0.26
CA SER A 158 -0.66 9.35 -0.32
C SER A 158 -0.45 9.35 -1.84
N LEU A 159 -0.25 8.19 -2.47
CA LEU A 159 -0.14 8.08 -3.92
C LEU A 159 -1.52 8.06 -4.59
N ALA A 160 -1.55 8.35 -5.89
CA ALA A 160 -2.78 8.23 -6.68
C ALA A 160 -3.29 6.78 -6.64
N THR A 161 -4.60 6.61 -6.47
CA THR A 161 -5.24 5.31 -6.24
C THR A 161 -5.23 4.39 -7.45
N ASP A 162 -5.00 4.93 -8.65
CA ASP A 162 -4.91 4.20 -9.91
C ASP A 162 -3.50 3.67 -10.21
N ILE A 163 -2.50 3.95 -9.36
CA ILE A 163 -1.16 3.37 -9.49
C ILE A 163 -1.23 1.89 -9.10
N VAL A 164 -0.88 1.02 -10.03
CA VAL A 164 -0.78 -0.42 -9.78
C VAL A 164 0.48 -0.68 -8.96
N ILE A 165 0.32 -1.28 -7.77
CA ILE A 165 1.46 -1.63 -6.91
C ILE A 165 1.51 -3.14 -6.75
N SER A 166 2.66 -3.72 -7.07
CA SER A 166 2.97 -5.13 -6.90
C SER A 166 4.24 -5.31 -6.08
N TRP A 167 4.42 -6.49 -5.53
CA TRP A 167 5.65 -6.81 -4.81
C TRP A 167 6.08 -8.28 -4.99
N SER A 168 7.36 -8.52 -4.80
CA SER A 168 7.97 -9.84 -4.71
C SER A 168 9.00 -9.85 -3.59
N MET A 169 9.39 -11.01 -3.09
CA MET A 169 10.44 -11.14 -2.09
C MET A 169 11.40 -12.29 -2.38
N THR A 170 12.59 -12.18 -1.83
CA THR A 170 13.54 -13.28 -1.62
C THR A 170 13.75 -13.38 -0.11
N LEU A 171 13.54 -14.55 0.46
CA LEU A 171 13.73 -14.81 1.89
C LEU A 171 14.85 -15.83 2.07
N ASN A 172 15.95 -15.42 2.73
CA ASN A 172 17.14 -16.25 2.94
C ASN A 172 17.63 -16.93 1.63
N GLY A 173 17.60 -16.17 0.53
CA GLY A 173 18.01 -16.66 -0.80
C GLY A 173 16.91 -17.35 -1.62
N GLU A 174 15.76 -17.69 -1.02
CA GLU A 174 14.63 -18.35 -1.72
C GLU A 174 13.63 -17.33 -2.26
N PRO A 175 13.39 -17.29 -3.59
CA PRO A 175 12.47 -16.33 -4.21
C PRO A 175 11.00 -16.69 -3.96
N TYR A 176 10.18 -15.65 -3.87
CA TYR A 176 8.72 -15.77 -3.75
C TYR A 176 8.01 -14.57 -4.39
N THR A 177 6.94 -14.86 -5.13
CA THR A 177 6.03 -13.85 -5.70
C THR A 177 4.58 -14.22 -5.33
N PRO A 178 3.80 -13.32 -4.70
CA PRO A 178 2.40 -13.59 -4.38
C PRO A 178 1.60 -13.89 -5.66
N GLY A 179 0.75 -14.94 -5.60
CA GLY A 179 -0.11 -15.31 -6.73
C GLY A 179 0.59 -15.91 -7.95
N GLY A 180 1.90 -16.18 -7.87
CA GLY A 180 2.64 -16.96 -8.85
C GLY A 180 2.46 -18.45 -8.58
N ALA A 181 1.56 -19.11 -9.31
CA ALA A 181 1.49 -20.55 -9.48
C ALA A 181 1.88 -20.89 -10.89
#